data_09756f286132d430a29948bcd28f5ff1
#
_entry.id   09756f286132d430a29948bcd28f5ff1
#
_cell.length_a   1.000
_cell.length_b   1.000
_cell.length_c   1.000
_cell.angle_alpha   90.00
_cell.angle_beta   90.00
_cell.angle_gamma   90.00
#
_symmetry.space_group_name_H-M   'P 1'
#
loop_
_entity.id
_entity.type
_entity.pdbx_description
1 polymer ?
#
loop_
_entity_poly.entity_id
_entity_poly.type
_entity_poly.pdbx_seq_one_letter_code
_entity_poly.pdbx_strand_id
1 'polypeptide(L)'
;MAAVGEDDTAWERAIDATTKAATSGPKTLTLDGAVKSSTGRLPSPALFERFAASLEELSVAGARLSSLQGLPRLPALRRLSLPDNRLSGAAALAAVAEACGATLRHLDLGNNRFAEVGELEPLAKLGVEALDLEQCPVSKAKGYREKVFALIPSLKYLDGADAQGNERLETDDEDYVEDEDDEEGEEEGEDGEGEEGEEDDGEEGDEENEEYEEGDDDEEEGDEEVRIFR
;
A
#
# COMPACT_ATOMS: atom_id res chain seq x y z
N MET A 1 -4.74 14.59 31.32
CA MET A 1 -3.87 14.64 30.10
C MET A 1 -3.01 13.40 30.17
N ALA A 2 -3.23 12.42 29.28
CA ALA A 2 -2.36 11.27 29.16
C ALA A 2 -1.01 11.78 28.63
N ALA A 3 0.10 11.33 29.22
CA ALA A 3 1.43 11.65 28.72
C ALA A 3 1.54 11.10 27.30
N VAL A 4 1.80 11.97 26.33
CA VAL A 4 2.13 11.57 24.96
C VAL A 4 3.41 10.76 25.06
N GLY A 5 3.37 9.49 24.66
CA GLY A 5 4.54 8.62 24.72
C GLY A 5 5.60 9.08 23.73
N GLU A 6 6.85 8.67 23.94
CA GLU A 6 7.96 8.97 22.99
C GLU A 6 7.62 8.50 21.56
N ASP A 7 6.92 7.37 21.44
CA ASP A 7 6.44 6.86 20.16
C ASP A 7 5.46 7.84 19.49
N ASP A 8 4.48 8.38 20.21
CA ASP A 8 3.49 9.33 19.68
C ASP A 8 4.16 10.58 19.07
N THR A 9 5.20 11.10 19.74
CA THR A 9 5.96 12.26 19.20
C THR A 9 6.66 11.93 17.88
N ALA A 10 7.19 10.71 17.73
CA ALA A 10 7.85 10.29 16.51
C ALA A 10 6.83 10.14 15.36
N TRP A 11 5.67 9.55 15.66
CA TRP A 11 4.57 9.43 14.71
C TRP A 11 4.02 10.80 14.30
N GLU A 12 3.80 11.71 15.23
CA GLU A 12 3.32 13.06 14.94
C GLU A 12 4.25 13.79 13.98
N ARG A 13 5.58 13.73 14.22
CA ARG A 13 6.57 14.33 13.33
C ARG A 13 6.55 13.73 11.94
N ALA A 14 6.42 12.40 11.83
CA ALA A 14 6.36 11.71 10.55
C ALA A 14 5.10 12.10 9.77
N ILE A 15 3.94 12.11 10.43
CA ILE A 15 2.66 12.52 9.84
C ILE A 15 2.73 13.98 9.39
N ASP A 16 3.21 14.89 10.24
CA ASP A 16 3.30 16.30 9.91
C ASP A 16 4.27 16.56 8.75
N ALA A 17 5.38 15.82 8.69
CA ALA A 17 6.32 15.91 7.56
C ALA A 17 5.67 15.52 6.23
N THR A 18 4.87 14.45 6.23
CA THR A 18 4.18 13.93 5.04
C THR A 18 3.01 14.83 4.63
N THR A 19 2.27 15.40 5.60
CA THR A 19 1.06 16.17 5.34
C THR A 19 1.30 17.68 5.18
N LYS A 20 2.53 18.15 5.35
CA LYS A 20 2.89 19.57 5.35
C LYS A 20 2.51 20.31 4.07
N ALA A 21 2.46 19.64 2.93
CA ALA A 21 2.11 20.23 1.64
C ALA A 21 0.60 20.17 1.33
N ALA A 22 -0.20 19.46 2.13
CA ALA A 22 -1.62 19.28 1.90
C ALA A 22 -2.40 20.49 2.40
N THR A 23 -3.10 21.18 1.48
CA THR A 23 -3.99 22.31 1.79
C THR A 23 -5.38 21.86 2.26
N SER A 24 -5.73 20.61 1.98
CA SER A 24 -6.93 19.90 2.44
C SER A 24 -6.50 18.60 3.14
N GLY A 25 -7.42 17.92 3.82
CA GLY A 25 -7.11 16.61 4.42
C GLY A 25 -6.52 15.66 3.36
N PRO A 26 -5.39 14.99 3.66
CA PRO A 26 -4.77 14.08 2.70
C PRO A 26 -5.70 12.90 2.40
N LYS A 27 -5.78 12.50 1.13
CA LYS A 27 -6.41 11.25 0.72
C LYS A 27 -5.48 10.05 0.95
N THR A 28 -4.18 10.25 0.74
CA THR A 28 -3.14 9.23 0.90
C THR A 28 -2.15 9.65 1.98
N LEU A 29 -1.82 8.73 2.88
CA LEU A 29 -0.81 8.92 3.92
C LEU A 29 0.15 7.73 3.91
N THR A 30 1.40 8.00 3.52
CA THR A 30 2.48 7.00 3.48
C THR A 30 3.49 7.28 4.56
N LEU A 31 3.66 6.34 5.50
CA LEU A 31 4.56 6.44 6.65
C LEU A 31 5.58 5.30 6.67
N ASP A 32 5.90 4.75 5.50
CA ASP A 32 6.76 3.58 5.34
C ASP A 32 8.16 3.84 5.84
N GLY A 33 8.60 3.03 6.79
CA GLY A 33 9.91 3.16 7.41
C GLY A 33 10.14 4.42 8.24
N ALA A 34 9.19 5.36 8.26
CA ALA A 34 9.33 6.66 8.92
C ALA A 34 9.40 6.53 10.45
N VAL A 35 8.69 5.56 11.02
CA VAL A 35 8.68 5.30 12.45
C VAL A 35 8.91 3.81 12.73
N LYS A 36 9.66 3.55 13.79
CA LYS A 36 9.84 2.19 14.34
C LYS A 36 9.25 2.18 15.74
N SER A 37 8.05 1.64 15.87
CA SER A 37 7.38 1.57 17.18
C SER A 37 8.21 0.77 18.18
N SER A 38 8.42 1.32 19.36
CA SER A 38 9.10 0.65 20.47
C SER A 38 8.14 -0.29 21.20
N THR A 39 6.85 0.04 21.19
CA THR A 39 5.78 -0.72 21.86
C THR A 39 5.14 -1.80 20.95
N GLY A 40 5.39 -1.73 19.65
CA GLY A 40 4.73 -2.58 18.65
C GLY A 40 3.27 -2.18 18.39
N ARG A 41 2.85 -0.98 18.78
CA ARG A 41 1.49 -0.46 18.63
C ARG A 41 1.48 0.77 17.74
N LEU A 42 0.30 1.07 17.20
CA LEU A 42 0.02 2.35 16.57
C LEU A 42 0.06 3.47 17.63
N PRO A 43 0.24 4.73 17.19
CA PRO A 43 0.19 5.88 18.08
C PRO A 43 -1.24 6.12 18.60
N SER A 44 -1.39 7.18 19.39
CA SER A 44 -2.72 7.64 19.83
C SER A 44 -3.67 7.81 18.63
N PRO A 45 -4.91 7.27 18.70
CA PRO A 45 -5.90 7.39 17.62
C PRO A 45 -6.11 8.82 17.13
N ALA A 46 -6.01 9.80 18.03
CA ALA A 46 -6.20 11.22 17.72
C ALA A 46 -5.29 11.74 16.58
N LEU A 47 -4.12 11.12 16.36
CA LEU A 47 -3.20 11.52 15.30
C LEU A 47 -3.74 11.20 13.90
N PHE A 48 -4.53 10.14 13.75
CA PHE A 48 -5.16 9.75 12.50
C PHE A 48 -6.60 10.27 12.37
N GLU A 49 -7.32 10.43 13.48
CA GLU A 49 -8.73 10.89 13.51
C GLU A 49 -8.90 12.24 12.81
N ARG A 50 -7.90 13.10 12.84
CA ARG A 50 -7.91 14.38 12.15
C ARG A 50 -8.05 14.26 10.62
N PHE A 51 -7.74 13.08 10.05
CA PHE A 51 -7.84 12.79 8.63
C PHE A 51 -8.93 11.75 8.29
N ALA A 52 -9.66 11.27 9.29
CA ALA A 52 -10.56 10.13 9.15
C ALA A 52 -11.60 10.28 8.03
N ALA A 53 -12.05 11.52 7.78
CA ALA A 53 -13.07 11.79 6.77
C ALA A 53 -12.54 11.81 5.33
N SER A 54 -11.23 12.05 5.14
CA SER A 54 -10.62 12.22 3.83
C SER A 54 -9.64 11.12 3.46
N LEU A 55 -9.15 10.33 4.44
CA LEU A 55 -8.09 9.36 4.22
C LEU A 55 -8.64 8.11 3.52
N GLU A 56 -8.27 7.94 2.26
CA GLU A 56 -8.64 6.81 1.42
C GLU A 56 -7.57 5.72 1.41
N GLU A 57 -6.29 6.10 1.58
CA GLU A 57 -5.16 5.19 1.58
C GLU A 57 -4.22 5.45 2.75
N LEU A 58 -3.84 4.39 3.46
CA LEU A 58 -2.87 4.43 4.55
C LEU A 58 -1.83 3.34 4.35
N SER A 59 -0.56 3.74 4.30
CA SER A 59 0.57 2.81 4.28
C SER A 59 1.48 3.02 5.49
N VAL A 60 1.79 1.91 6.18
CA VAL A 60 2.69 1.87 7.36
C VAL A 60 3.56 0.62 7.29
N ALA A 61 4.50 0.61 6.36
CA ALA A 61 5.44 -0.50 6.21
C ALA A 61 6.60 -0.43 7.21
N GLY A 62 7.03 -1.59 7.68
CA GLY A 62 8.27 -1.73 8.45
C GLY A 62 8.29 -1.02 9.81
N ALA A 63 7.15 -0.67 10.37
CA ALA A 63 7.04 0.04 11.64
C ALA A 63 7.17 -0.86 12.89
N ARG A 64 7.41 -2.16 12.71
CA ARG A 64 7.50 -3.18 13.78
C ARG A 64 6.19 -3.39 14.55
N LEU A 65 5.05 -3.09 13.95
CA LEU A 65 3.74 -3.27 14.59
C LEU A 65 3.46 -4.74 14.86
N SER A 66 3.03 -5.03 16.08
CA SER A 66 2.55 -6.36 16.51
C SER A 66 1.07 -6.35 16.90
N SER A 67 0.46 -5.17 16.96
CA SER A 67 -0.95 -5.00 17.29
C SER A 67 -1.50 -3.77 16.57
N LEU A 68 -2.75 -3.88 16.13
CA LEU A 68 -3.54 -2.77 15.57
C LEU A 68 -4.57 -2.24 16.58
N GLN A 69 -4.42 -2.60 17.85
CA GLN A 69 -5.26 -2.04 18.90
C GLN A 69 -5.09 -0.52 18.95
N GLY A 70 -6.20 0.21 18.88
CA GLY A 70 -6.19 1.66 18.82
C GLY A 70 -6.19 2.21 17.40
N LEU A 71 -6.33 1.38 16.38
CA LEU A 71 -6.64 1.85 15.03
C LEU A 71 -7.96 2.63 15.07
N PRO A 72 -7.98 3.93 14.70
CA PRO A 72 -9.19 4.72 14.76
C PRO A 72 -10.18 4.31 13.65
N ARG A 73 -11.40 4.78 13.74
CA ARG A 73 -12.36 4.62 12.64
C ARG A 73 -11.96 5.49 11.45
N LEU A 74 -11.79 4.84 10.29
CA LEU A 74 -11.40 5.47 9.03
C LEU A 74 -12.45 5.12 7.96
N PRO A 75 -13.60 5.81 7.98
CA PRO A 75 -14.76 5.44 7.17
C PRO A 75 -14.58 5.67 5.66
N ALA A 76 -13.56 6.41 5.26
CA ALA A 76 -13.23 6.63 3.84
C ALA A 76 -12.12 5.68 3.33
N LEU A 77 -11.49 4.88 4.22
CA LEU A 77 -10.31 4.11 3.86
C LEU A 77 -10.66 2.94 2.93
N ARG A 78 -10.05 2.92 1.76
CA ARG A 78 -10.19 1.90 0.72
C ARG A 78 -8.97 0.98 0.62
N ARG A 79 -7.77 1.53 0.86
CA ARG A 79 -6.51 0.79 0.79
C ARG A 79 -5.74 0.92 2.11
N LEU A 80 -5.37 -0.23 2.68
CA LEU A 80 -4.54 -0.31 3.88
C LEU A 80 -3.34 -1.22 3.60
N SER A 81 -2.13 -0.66 3.70
CA SER A 81 -0.88 -1.39 3.47
C SER A 81 -0.03 -1.40 4.76
N LEU A 82 0.25 -2.59 5.26
CA LEU A 82 0.96 -2.85 6.50
C LEU A 82 2.06 -3.91 6.33
N PRO A 83 2.80 -3.95 5.21
CA PRO A 83 3.83 -4.98 5.03
C PRO A 83 5.00 -4.79 5.98
N ASP A 84 5.86 -5.79 6.07
CA ASP A 84 7.08 -5.77 6.86
C ASP A 84 6.87 -5.46 8.36
N ASN A 85 5.74 -5.91 8.91
CA ASN A 85 5.43 -5.76 10.31
C ASN A 85 5.49 -7.10 11.06
N ARG A 86 4.92 -7.17 12.25
CA ARG A 86 4.92 -8.37 13.10
C ARG A 86 3.51 -8.76 13.52
N LEU A 87 2.53 -8.41 12.67
CA LEU A 87 1.12 -8.66 12.92
C LEU A 87 0.81 -10.15 12.86
N SER A 88 -0.07 -10.62 13.73
CA SER A 88 -0.54 -12.00 13.79
C SER A 88 -1.88 -12.10 14.51
N GLY A 89 -2.58 -13.20 14.29
CA GLY A 89 -3.81 -13.51 14.98
C GLY A 89 -5.04 -12.76 14.50
N ALA A 90 -6.20 -13.35 14.69
CA ALA A 90 -7.49 -12.79 14.27
C ALA A 90 -7.80 -11.43 14.91
N ALA A 91 -7.23 -11.13 16.10
CA ALA A 91 -7.48 -9.86 16.79
C ALA A 91 -6.96 -8.65 16.02
N ALA A 92 -5.84 -8.78 15.28
CA ALA A 92 -5.32 -7.70 14.44
C ALA A 92 -6.30 -7.38 13.31
N LEU A 93 -6.84 -8.41 12.65
CA LEU A 93 -7.80 -8.27 11.55
C LEU A 93 -9.19 -7.85 12.03
N ALA A 94 -9.59 -8.23 13.23
CA ALA A 94 -10.81 -7.73 13.85
C ALA A 94 -10.74 -6.20 14.07
N ALA A 95 -9.58 -5.67 14.46
CA ALA A 95 -9.38 -4.22 14.58
C ALA A 95 -9.50 -3.51 13.21
N VAL A 96 -8.98 -4.10 12.14
CA VAL A 96 -9.16 -3.60 10.75
C VAL A 96 -10.64 -3.59 10.38
N ALA A 97 -11.34 -4.70 10.64
CA ALA A 97 -12.76 -4.84 10.34
C ALA A 97 -13.61 -3.78 11.05
N GLU A 98 -13.28 -3.47 12.30
CA GLU A 98 -13.97 -2.45 13.09
C GLU A 98 -13.67 -1.03 12.61
N ALA A 99 -12.42 -0.76 12.21
CA ALA A 99 -11.97 0.57 11.83
C ALA A 99 -12.44 0.99 10.43
N CYS A 100 -12.34 0.11 9.44
CA CYS A 100 -12.56 0.44 8.03
C CYS A 100 -13.24 -0.67 7.21
N GLY A 101 -13.81 -1.68 7.86
CA GLY A 101 -14.35 -2.86 7.17
C GLY A 101 -15.46 -2.61 6.16
N ALA A 102 -16.19 -1.49 6.27
CA ALA A 102 -17.26 -1.16 5.33
C ALA A 102 -16.73 -0.67 3.96
N THR A 103 -15.57 -0.02 3.95
CA THR A 103 -15.04 0.66 2.76
C THR A 103 -13.78 0.03 2.21
N LEU A 104 -13.09 -0.79 3.02
CA LEU A 104 -11.83 -1.41 2.65
C LEU A 104 -11.99 -2.35 1.46
N ARG A 105 -11.14 -2.17 0.44
CA ARG A 105 -11.09 -3.01 -0.77
C ARG A 105 -9.74 -3.70 -0.93
N HIS A 106 -8.65 -3.03 -0.57
CA HIS A 106 -7.29 -3.51 -0.72
C HIS A 106 -6.59 -3.59 0.63
N LEU A 107 -6.08 -4.76 0.98
CA LEU A 107 -5.35 -5.01 2.22
C LEU A 107 -4.04 -5.72 1.93
N ASP A 108 -2.94 -5.06 2.19
CA ASP A 108 -1.60 -5.62 2.09
C ASP A 108 -1.06 -5.92 3.50
N LEU A 109 -0.73 -7.17 3.72
CA LEU A 109 -0.16 -7.73 4.95
C LEU A 109 1.12 -8.52 4.68
N GLY A 110 1.77 -8.31 3.54
CA GLY A 110 2.98 -9.00 3.14
C GLY A 110 4.06 -8.99 4.22
N ASN A 111 4.83 -10.07 4.33
CA ASN A 111 5.89 -10.22 5.32
C ASN A 111 5.46 -9.90 6.77
N ASN A 112 4.34 -10.49 7.18
CA ASN A 112 3.84 -10.48 8.55
C ASN A 112 3.90 -11.89 9.16
N ARG A 113 3.22 -12.12 10.28
CA ARG A 113 3.33 -13.38 11.04
C ARG A 113 2.03 -14.18 11.08
N PHE A 114 1.12 -13.97 10.15
CA PHE A 114 -0.07 -14.79 10.02
C PHE A 114 0.33 -16.21 9.63
N ALA A 115 -0.09 -17.20 10.42
CA ALA A 115 0.35 -18.59 10.28
C ALA A 115 -0.78 -19.53 9.82
N GLU A 116 -2.02 -19.21 10.14
CA GLU A 116 -3.17 -20.07 9.88
C GLU A 116 -4.27 -19.32 9.14
N VAL A 117 -4.97 -20.02 8.22
CA VAL A 117 -6.10 -19.45 7.47
C VAL A 117 -7.23 -19.01 8.40
N GLY A 118 -7.43 -19.70 9.53
CA GLY A 118 -8.43 -19.31 10.53
C GLY A 118 -8.23 -17.92 11.14
N GLU A 119 -7.00 -17.39 11.13
CA GLU A 119 -6.72 -16.03 11.60
C GLU A 119 -7.38 -14.97 10.70
N LEU A 120 -7.69 -15.32 9.45
CA LEU A 120 -8.29 -14.44 8.45
C LEU A 120 -9.82 -14.34 8.57
N GLU A 121 -10.47 -15.11 9.45
CA GLU A 121 -11.94 -15.11 9.62
C GLU A 121 -12.58 -13.70 9.75
N PRO A 122 -11.97 -12.71 10.43
CA PRO A 122 -12.54 -11.38 10.50
C PRO A 122 -12.74 -10.70 9.14
N LEU A 123 -11.97 -11.09 8.11
CA LEU A 123 -12.08 -10.56 6.76
C LEU A 123 -13.23 -11.17 5.96
N ALA A 124 -13.76 -12.32 6.37
CA ALA A 124 -14.77 -13.06 5.62
C ALA A 124 -16.07 -12.29 5.33
N LYS A 125 -16.37 -11.26 6.14
CA LYS A 125 -17.59 -10.44 6.03
C LYS A 125 -17.32 -9.05 5.44
N LEU A 126 -16.08 -8.78 5.09
CA LEU A 126 -15.68 -7.50 4.52
C LEU A 126 -15.74 -7.56 3.00
N GLY A 127 -15.82 -6.37 2.39
CA GLY A 127 -15.78 -6.24 0.94
C GLY A 127 -14.34 -6.20 0.38
N VAL A 128 -13.39 -6.91 0.99
CA VAL A 128 -12.00 -6.93 0.52
C VAL A 128 -11.91 -7.67 -0.81
N GLU A 129 -11.36 -7.00 -1.80
CA GLU A 129 -11.22 -7.50 -3.16
C GLU A 129 -9.81 -7.96 -3.49
N ALA A 130 -8.79 -7.32 -2.90
CA ALA A 130 -7.40 -7.70 -3.03
C ALA A 130 -6.74 -7.84 -1.66
N LEU A 131 -6.09 -8.98 -1.45
CA LEU A 131 -5.37 -9.33 -0.21
C LEU A 131 -3.97 -9.81 -0.57
N ASP A 132 -2.97 -9.24 0.09
CA ASP A 132 -1.60 -9.71 0.00
C ASP A 132 -1.14 -10.31 1.34
N LEU A 133 -0.64 -11.53 1.29
CA LEU A 133 -0.08 -12.30 2.39
C LEU A 133 1.26 -12.94 1.99
N GLU A 134 1.89 -12.42 0.93
CA GLU A 134 3.19 -12.90 0.52
C GLU A 134 4.18 -12.87 1.69
N GLN A 135 5.06 -13.87 1.72
CA GLN A 135 6.06 -14.03 2.79
C GLN A 135 5.48 -14.23 4.20
N CYS A 136 4.16 -14.29 4.38
CA CYS A 136 3.57 -14.76 5.63
C CYS A 136 3.70 -16.30 5.75
N PRO A 137 3.83 -16.87 6.96
CA PRO A 137 3.86 -18.33 7.12
C PRO A 137 2.65 -19.04 6.52
N VAL A 138 1.46 -18.42 6.55
CA VAL A 138 0.21 -18.98 6.02
C VAL A 138 0.25 -19.23 4.51
N SER A 139 1.02 -18.44 3.74
CA SER A 139 1.13 -18.61 2.29
C SER A 139 1.78 -19.95 1.89
N LYS A 140 2.51 -20.59 2.82
CA LYS A 140 3.13 -21.90 2.63
C LYS A 140 2.22 -23.07 3.02
N ALA A 141 1.02 -22.79 3.53
CA ALA A 141 0.10 -23.84 3.97
C ALA A 141 -0.49 -24.60 2.77
N LYS A 142 -0.67 -25.92 2.92
CA LYS A 142 -1.28 -26.73 1.87
C LYS A 142 -2.71 -26.27 1.56
N GLY A 143 -2.98 -26.00 0.28
CA GLY A 143 -4.29 -25.52 -0.19
C GLY A 143 -4.60 -24.12 0.33
N TYR A 144 -3.58 -23.30 0.51
CA TYR A 144 -3.69 -21.94 1.00
C TYR A 144 -4.65 -21.10 0.16
N ARG A 145 -4.41 -21.01 -1.15
CA ARG A 145 -5.21 -20.18 -2.06
C ARG A 145 -6.68 -20.58 -2.05
N GLU A 146 -6.97 -21.86 -2.25
CA GLU A 146 -8.34 -22.38 -2.28
C GLU A 146 -9.08 -22.11 -0.97
N LYS A 147 -8.39 -22.26 0.17
CA LYS A 147 -8.98 -22.00 1.49
C LYS A 147 -9.25 -20.54 1.73
N VAL A 148 -8.36 -19.64 1.30
CA VAL A 148 -8.55 -18.20 1.48
C VAL A 148 -9.67 -17.67 0.58
N PHE A 149 -9.72 -18.07 -0.70
CA PHE A 149 -10.84 -17.72 -1.59
C PHE A 149 -12.20 -18.28 -1.10
N ALA A 150 -12.20 -19.48 -0.53
CA ALA A 150 -13.41 -20.04 0.07
C ALA A 150 -13.85 -19.29 1.34
N LEU A 151 -12.90 -18.76 2.12
CA LEU A 151 -13.16 -18.02 3.35
C LEU A 151 -13.64 -16.60 3.08
N ILE A 152 -13.12 -15.92 2.06
CA ILE A 152 -13.40 -14.52 1.74
C ILE A 152 -14.06 -14.44 0.36
N PRO A 153 -15.40 -14.51 0.27
CA PRO A 153 -16.12 -14.60 -1.00
C PRO A 153 -16.01 -13.35 -1.89
N SER A 154 -15.68 -12.19 -1.30
CA SER A 154 -15.47 -10.93 -2.03
C SER A 154 -14.12 -10.84 -2.72
N LEU A 155 -13.19 -11.74 -2.38
CA LEU A 155 -11.81 -11.68 -2.85
C LEU A 155 -11.73 -11.97 -4.36
N LYS A 156 -11.11 -11.06 -5.09
CA LYS A 156 -10.80 -11.20 -6.51
C LYS A 156 -9.34 -11.62 -6.71
N TYR A 157 -8.44 -11.03 -5.94
CA TYR A 157 -6.99 -11.25 -6.05
C TYR A 157 -6.37 -11.59 -4.70
N LEU A 158 -5.54 -12.63 -4.68
CA LEU A 158 -4.71 -13.04 -3.56
C LEU A 158 -3.26 -13.11 -4.03
N ASP A 159 -2.36 -12.39 -3.34
CA ASP A 159 -0.95 -12.32 -3.72
C ASP A 159 -0.77 -12.01 -5.22
N GLY A 160 -1.45 -10.96 -5.68
CA GLY A 160 -1.36 -10.48 -7.07
C GLY A 160 -2.04 -11.33 -8.14
N ALA A 161 -2.71 -12.44 -7.79
CA ALA A 161 -3.35 -13.31 -8.77
C ALA A 161 -4.77 -13.73 -8.38
N ASP A 162 -5.63 -14.00 -9.38
CA ASP A 162 -7.00 -14.48 -9.20
C ASP A 162 -7.05 -15.95 -8.72
N ALA A 163 -8.27 -16.48 -8.52
CA ALA A 163 -8.48 -17.86 -8.09
C ALA A 163 -7.94 -18.90 -9.09
N GLN A 164 -7.80 -18.55 -10.36
CA GLN A 164 -7.29 -19.39 -11.44
C GLN A 164 -5.75 -19.27 -11.57
N GLY A 165 -5.13 -18.30 -10.88
CA GLY A 165 -3.70 -18.05 -10.94
C GLY A 165 -3.28 -17.08 -12.05
N ASN A 166 -4.24 -16.34 -12.66
CA ASN A 166 -3.91 -15.28 -13.58
C ASN A 166 -3.46 -14.05 -12.80
N GLU A 167 -2.36 -13.46 -13.22
CA GLU A 167 -1.84 -12.23 -12.59
C GLU A 167 -2.78 -11.05 -12.83
N ARG A 168 -2.88 -10.19 -11.83
CA ARG A 168 -3.63 -8.95 -11.91
C ARG A 168 -2.96 -8.02 -12.92
N LEU A 169 -3.74 -7.48 -13.84
CA LEU A 169 -3.26 -6.44 -14.76
C LEU A 169 -3.22 -5.09 -14.03
N GLU A 170 -2.21 -4.26 -14.30
CA GLU A 170 -2.05 -2.93 -13.68
C GLU A 170 -3.25 -2.00 -13.96
N THR A 171 -4.00 -2.24 -15.02
CA THR A 171 -5.21 -1.50 -15.37
C THR A 171 -6.40 -1.76 -14.43
N ASP A 172 -6.38 -2.83 -13.65
CA ASP A 172 -7.46 -3.16 -12.72
C ASP A 172 -7.45 -2.30 -11.43
N ASP A 173 -6.44 -1.44 -11.26
CA ASP A 173 -6.37 -0.46 -10.15
C ASP A 173 -7.11 0.85 -10.46
N GLU A 174 -7.56 1.06 -11.70
CA GLU A 174 -8.26 2.27 -12.13
C GLU A 174 -9.78 2.17 -11.89
N ASP A 175 -10.20 1.82 -10.68
CA ASP A 175 -11.60 2.02 -10.25
C ASP A 175 -11.75 3.48 -9.72
N TYR A 176 -11.29 4.44 -10.54
CA TYR A 176 -11.74 5.82 -10.39
C TYR A 176 -13.19 5.87 -10.86
N VAL A 177 -14.10 6.01 -9.92
CA VAL A 177 -15.44 6.50 -10.22
C VAL A 177 -15.23 7.87 -10.87
N GLU A 178 -15.33 7.94 -12.20
CA GLU A 178 -15.66 9.19 -12.86
C GLU A 178 -17.00 9.61 -12.27
N ASP A 179 -17.00 10.61 -11.40
CA ASP A 179 -18.19 11.37 -11.10
C ASP A 179 -18.60 12.02 -12.45
N GLU A 180 -19.51 11.36 -13.14
CA GLU A 180 -20.25 11.97 -14.24
C GLU A 180 -21.07 13.11 -13.64
N ASP A 181 -20.45 14.27 -13.50
CA ASP A 181 -21.16 15.52 -13.40
C ASP A 181 -21.78 15.77 -14.79
N ASP A 182 -23.01 15.29 -14.97
CA ASP A 182 -23.93 15.73 -16.03
C ASP A 182 -24.22 17.22 -15.84
N GLU A 183 -23.35 18.08 -16.33
CA GLU A 183 -23.71 19.44 -16.69
C GLU A 183 -24.20 19.47 -18.15
N GLU A 184 -25.50 19.25 -18.32
CA GLU A 184 -26.22 19.69 -19.49
C GLU A 184 -26.11 21.21 -19.56
N GLY A 185 -25.22 21.68 -20.40
CA GLY A 185 -25.12 23.09 -20.80
C GLY A 185 -25.30 23.21 -22.31
N GLU A 186 -26.55 23.35 -22.75
CA GLU A 186 -26.88 23.89 -24.08
C GLU A 186 -26.36 25.31 -24.18
N GLU A 187 -25.54 25.62 -25.18
CA GLU A 187 -25.59 26.92 -25.86
C GLU A 187 -25.09 26.82 -27.30
N GLU A 188 -25.98 27.25 -28.14
CA GLU A 188 -25.82 27.45 -29.57
C GLU A 188 -24.88 28.61 -29.87
N GLY A 189 -24.23 28.56 -31.04
CA GLY A 189 -23.92 29.81 -31.73
C GLY A 189 -22.50 29.96 -32.28
N GLU A 190 -22.47 29.85 -33.55
CA GLU A 190 -21.98 30.80 -34.57
C GLU A 190 -20.54 30.57 -35.13
N ASP A 191 -20.63 30.49 -36.41
CA ASP A 191 -19.68 30.57 -37.52
C ASP A 191 -18.47 31.52 -37.36
N GLY A 192 -17.32 31.05 -37.88
CA GLY A 192 -16.16 31.91 -38.11
C GLY A 192 -15.10 31.21 -38.99
N GLU A 193 -15.19 31.49 -40.28
CA GLU A 193 -14.24 31.14 -41.33
C GLU A 193 -12.88 31.83 -41.17
N GLY A 194 -11.83 31.21 -41.72
CA GLY A 194 -10.57 31.85 -42.17
C GLY A 194 -9.34 31.33 -41.42
N GLU A 195 -8.30 30.98 -41.99
CA GLU A 195 -7.55 31.18 -43.21
C GLU A 195 -6.23 30.39 -43.06
N GLU A 196 -5.71 30.00 -44.16
CA GLU A 196 -4.48 29.27 -44.44
C GLU A 196 -3.22 30.01 -43.99
N GLY A 197 -2.13 29.23 -43.77
CA GLY A 197 -0.76 29.78 -43.61
C GLY A 197 0.24 28.68 -43.27
N GLU A 198 0.77 28.04 -44.28
CA GLU A 198 2.15 27.92 -44.79
C GLU A 198 3.23 27.46 -43.76
N GLU A 199 3.78 26.34 -44.08
CA GLU A 199 5.14 25.79 -44.14
C GLU A 199 6.28 26.62 -43.48
N ASP A 200 7.12 25.95 -42.68
CA ASP A 200 8.57 26.12 -42.78
C ASP A 200 9.33 24.90 -42.22
N ASP A 201 10.37 24.59 -42.97
CA ASP A 201 11.36 23.53 -42.87
C ASP A 201 12.38 23.72 -41.73
N GLY A 202 13.07 22.60 -41.43
CA GLY A 202 14.47 22.60 -40.98
C GLY A 202 14.64 22.15 -39.52
N GLU A 203 15.48 21.32 -39.14
CA GLU A 203 16.79 20.83 -39.56
C GLU A 203 17.21 19.66 -38.66
N GLU A 204 18.00 18.82 -39.23
CA GLU A 204 18.73 17.67 -38.69
C GLU A 204 19.75 18.09 -37.59
N GLY A 205 20.05 17.20 -36.70
CA GLY A 205 21.19 17.34 -35.77
C GLY A 205 21.25 16.20 -34.77
N ASP A 206 21.95 15.28 -35.11
CA ASP A 206 23.25 14.67 -34.72
C ASP A 206 23.19 13.66 -33.58
N GLU A 207 23.60 12.49 -34.00
CA GLU A 207 24.01 11.34 -33.20
C GLU A 207 25.24 11.70 -32.32
N GLU A 208 25.19 11.39 -31.03
CA GLU A 208 26.42 11.04 -30.32
C GLU A 208 26.21 9.77 -29.49
N ASN A 209 26.90 8.79 -30.01
CA ASN A 209 27.19 7.47 -29.48
C ASN A 209 28.27 7.62 -28.38
N GLU A 210 27.96 7.29 -27.13
CA GLU A 210 29.01 7.05 -26.14
C GLU A 210 28.95 5.60 -25.63
N GLU A 211 29.95 4.92 -26.14
CA GLU A 211 30.51 3.63 -25.81
C GLU A 211 31.11 3.69 -24.39
N TYR A 212 30.66 2.85 -23.46
CA TYR A 212 31.36 2.65 -22.20
C TYR A 212 31.90 1.22 -22.12
N GLU A 213 33.20 1.22 -21.97
CA GLU A 213 34.10 0.08 -21.88
C GLU A 213 33.82 -0.84 -20.70
N GLU A 214 33.96 -2.12 -20.99
CA GLU A 214 34.10 -3.21 -20.05
C GLU A 214 35.39 -3.03 -19.23
N GLY A 215 35.28 -3.11 -17.92
CA GLY A 215 36.38 -3.24 -16.99
C GLY A 215 36.31 -4.59 -16.29
N ASP A 216 37.07 -5.54 -16.82
CA ASP A 216 37.51 -6.73 -16.09
C ASP A 216 38.49 -6.31 -14.98
N ASP A 217 38.31 -6.80 -13.79
CA ASP A 217 39.42 -7.01 -12.85
C ASP A 217 39.13 -8.16 -11.86
N ASP A 218 39.78 -9.24 -12.16
CA ASP A 218 40.62 -10.20 -11.45
C ASP A 218 40.40 -10.45 -9.94
N GLU A 219 40.15 -11.70 -9.72
CA GLU A 219 40.64 -12.68 -8.71
C GLU A 219 41.44 -12.16 -7.51
N GLU A 220 41.02 -12.49 -6.33
CA GLU A 220 41.93 -13.01 -5.28
C GLU A 220 41.25 -14.10 -4.44
N GLU A 221 41.79 -15.30 -4.62
CA GLU A 221 41.63 -16.42 -3.70
C GLU A 221 42.35 -16.13 -2.39
N GLY A 222 41.71 -16.39 -1.28
CA GLY A 222 42.28 -16.35 0.06
C GLY A 222 41.88 -17.59 0.87
N ASP A 223 42.61 -18.67 0.71
CA ASP A 223 42.67 -19.77 1.66
C ASP A 223 43.21 -19.28 3.02
N GLU A 224 42.57 -19.58 4.11
CA GLU A 224 43.24 -19.88 5.40
C GLU A 224 42.29 -20.55 6.40
N GLU A 225 42.49 -21.83 6.53
CA GLU A 225 42.92 -22.59 7.72
C GLU A 225 41.95 -22.73 8.90
N VAL A 226 41.57 -23.99 8.97
CA VAL A 226 41.04 -24.75 10.13
C VAL A 226 41.89 -24.51 11.38
N ARG A 227 41.25 -24.12 12.48
CA ARG A 227 41.77 -24.38 13.83
C ARG A 227 40.71 -25.03 14.71
N ILE A 228 40.88 -26.33 14.81
CA ILE A 228 40.34 -27.18 15.87
C ILE A 228 41.06 -26.84 17.18
N PHE A 229 40.32 -26.54 18.23
CA PHE A 229 40.80 -26.70 19.61
C PHE A 229 39.72 -27.36 20.48
N ARG A 230 40.17 -28.32 21.17
CA ARG A 230 39.60 -29.29 22.12
C ARG A 230 38.65 -28.67 23.14
#